data_45a1e2ce432d8c08db4a233f70df3c7b
#
_entry.id   45a1e2ce432d8c08db4a233f70df3c7b
#
_cell.length_a   1.000
_cell.length_b   1.000
_cell.length_c   1.000
_cell.angle_alpha   90.00
_cell.angle_beta   90.00
_cell.angle_gamma   90.00
#
_symmetry.space_group_name_H-M   'P 1'
#
loop_
_entity.id
_entity.type
_entity.pdbx_description
1 polymer ?
#
loop_
_entity_poly.entity_id
_entity_poly.type
_entity_poly.pdbx_seq_one_letter_code
_entity_poly.pdbx_strand_id
1 'polypeptide(L)'
;LEISDQNCTSYDTISITTYPLPTADAGTDILLLYGSVVNLGGNPTGPSGASFLWIPLDQFMYLDDSTSSSPEIELLQQYTYTVIVTDTNNCVSTDDILVTPIPEITYPSGFSPNGDGVNDYWTIENIDEFPDCVVEIYNRWGEMLFRSIGYFDKWRGEFRNKPLPVGTYYYIIELNDTRFPNPYTGPVTIMR
;
A
#
# COMPACT_ATOMS: atom_id res chain seq x y z
N LEU A 1 -56.14 -6.23 7.31
CA LEU A 1 -57.09 -7.29 6.99
C LEU A 1 -58.49 -6.83 7.32
N GLU A 2 -59.39 -6.91 6.37
CA GLU A 2 -60.80 -6.66 6.54
C GLU A 2 -61.56 -7.98 6.36
N ILE A 3 -62.45 -8.30 7.27
CA ILE A 3 -63.36 -9.47 7.19
C ILE A 3 -64.76 -8.92 7.35
N SER A 4 -65.57 -9.15 6.33
CA SER A 4 -66.99 -8.73 6.35
C SER A 4 -67.93 -9.88 6.04
N ASP A 5 -69.06 -9.91 6.70
CA ASP A 5 -70.23 -10.71 6.36
C ASP A 5 -71.39 -9.76 5.99
N GLN A 6 -72.62 -10.32 5.80
CA GLN A 6 -73.76 -9.54 5.31
C GLN A 6 -74.20 -8.40 6.29
N ASN A 7 -73.74 -8.43 7.53
CA ASN A 7 -74.18 -7.48 8.58
C ASN A 7 -73.05 -6.85 9.43
N CYS A 8 -71.84 -7.41 9.41
CA CYS A 8 -70.74 -6.97 10.23
C CYS A 8 -69.40 -6.94 9.44
N THR A 9 -68.59 -5.93 9.73
CA THR A 9 -67.21 -5.82 9.24
C THR A 9 -66.27 -5.72 10.40
N SER A 10 -65.21 -6.53 10.40
CA SER A 10 -64.10 -6.51 11.39
C SER A 10 -62.78 -6.19 10.73
N TYR A 11 -62.00 -5.38 11.35
CA TYR A 11 -60.67 -4.99 10.88
C TYR A 11 -59.60 -5.49 11.82
N ASP A 12 -58.53 -5.99 11.28
CA ASP A 12 -57.27 -6.23 11.96
C ASP A 12 -56.15 -5.47 11.24
N THR A 13 -55.31 -4.80 11.99
CA THR A 13 -54.20 -3.99 11.48
C THR A 13 -52.86 -4.50 11.95
N ILE A 14 -51.92 -4.62 11.05
CA ILE A 14 -50.52 -4.90 11.38
C ILE A 14 -49.69 -3.65 11.01
N SER A 15 -48.85 -3.24 11.96
CA SER A 15 -47.84 -2.21 11.73
C SER A 15 -46.54 -2.87 11.29
N ILE A 16 -46.01 -2.45 10.14
CA ILE A 16 -44.71 -2.86 9.67
C ILE A 16 -43.79 -1.65 9.76
N THR A 17 -42.71 -1.82 10.49
CA THR A 17 -41.64 -0.83 10.61
C THR A 17 -40.43 -1.33 9.80
N THR A 18 -39.90 -0.50 8.91
CA THR A 18 -38.64 -0.78 8.21
C THR A 18 -37.54 0.12 8.76
N TYR A 19 -36.36 -0.44 8.93
CA TYR A 19 -35.16 0.29 9.33
C TYR A 19 -34.24 0.43 8.10
N PRO A 20 -33.63 1.61 7.87
CA PRO A 20 -32.59 1.75 6.85
C PRO A 20 -31.38 0.88 7.21
N LEU A 21 -30.65 0.42 6.22
CA LEU A 21 -29.36 -0.25 6.45
C LEU A 21 -28.37 0.74 7.05
N PRO A 22 -27.47 0.29 7.94
CA PRO A 22 -26.38 1.12 8.44
C PRO A 22 -25.42 1.48 7.29
N THR A 23 -24.71 2.59 7.41
CA THR A 23 -23.55 2.87 6.55
C THR A 23 -22.38 2.00 7.01
N ALA A 24 -21.63 1.47 6.04
CA ALA A 24 -20.33 0.84 6.26
C ALA A 24 -19.30 1.58 5.40
N ASP A 25 -18.14 1.89 5.97
CA ASP A 25 -17.05 2.58 5.30
C ASP A 25 -15.72 1.96 5.76
N ALA A 26 -15.12 1.15 4.92
CA ALA A 26 -13.83 0.51 5.18
C ALA A 26 -12.64 1.46 4.97
N GLY A 27 -12.88 2.65 4.41
CA GLY A 27 -11.85 3.61 4.01
C GLY A 27 -11.48 3.47 2.53
N THR A 28 -10.47 4.23 2.12
CA THR A 28 -9.95 4.16 0.75
C THR A 28 -8.82 3.15 0.64
N ASP A 29 -8.66 2.54 -0.53
CA ASP A 29 -7.57 1.60 -0.81
C ASP A 29 -6.20 2.15 -0.38
N ILE A 30 -5.40 1.28 0.22
CA ILE A 30 -4.11 1.62 0.83
C ILE A 30 -2.97 1.07 -0.02
N LEU A 31 -2.02 1.93 -0.36
CA LEU A 31 -0.80 1.58 -1.08
C LEU A 31 0.39 2.25 -0.34
N LEU A 32 1.13 1.49 0.46
CA LEU A 32 2.26 1.96 1.29
C LEU A 32 3.39 0.95 1.30
N LEU A 33 4.55 1.34 1.83
CA LEU A 33 5.70 0.45 1.95
C LEU A 33 5.37 -0.82 2.75
N TYR A 34 5.97 -1.93 2.33
CA TYR A 34 6.00 -3.17 3.09
C TYR A 34 6.44 -2.93 4.55
N GLY A 35 5.72 -3.53 5.49
CA GLY A 35 5.96 -3.33 6.93
C GLY A 35 5.39 -2.02 7.51
N SER A 36 4.69 -1.19 6.71
CA SER A 36 3.98 -0.03 7.25
C SER A 36 2.84 -0.47 8.15
N VAL A 37 2.61 0.29 9.22
CA VAL A 37 1.49 0.08 10.15
C VAL A 37 0.46 1.16 9.92
N VAL A 38 -0.80 0.77 9.70
CA VAL A 38 -1.91 1.70 9.41
C VAL A 38 -3.20 1.24 10.07
N ASN A 39 -4.11 2.19 10.27
CA ASN A 39 -5.47 1.91 10.71
C ASN A 39 -6.40 1.76 9.50
N LEU A 40 -7.27 0.74 9.55
CA LEU A 40 -8.39 0.58 8.63
C LEU A 40 -9.61 1.37 9.11
N GLY A 41 -10.58 1.54 8.20
CA GLY A 41 -11.87 2.16 8.50
C GLY A 41 -11.98 3.59 7.98
N GLY A 42 -13.23 3.99 7.68
CA GLY A 42 -13.59 5.34 7.30
C GLY A 42 -13.71 6.28 8.51
N ASN A 43 -14.19 7.47 8.27
CA ASN A 43 -14.42 8.45 9.33
C ASN A 43 -15.83 9.04 9.27
N PRO A 44 -16.83 8.40 9.91
CA PRO A 44 -16.76 7.17 10.72
C PRO A 44 -16.88 5.89 9.89
N THR A 45 -16.35 4.77 10.38
CA THR A 45 -16.51 3.43 9.78
C THR A 45 -17.96 2.95 9.78
N GLY A 46 -18.78 3.44 10.70
CA GLY A 46 -20.20 3.13 10.79
C GLY A 46 -20.93 4.04 11.77
N PRO A 47 -22.25 3.87 11.93
CA PRO A 47 -23.04 4.71 12.82
C PRO A 47 -22.70 4.46 14.31
N SER A 48 -23.00 5.47 15.13
CA SER A 48 -22.80 5.37 16.60
C SER A 48 -23.59 4.19 17.19
N GLY A 49 -22.93 3.38 18.01
CA GLY A 49 -23.52 2.21 18.67
C GLY A 49 -23.55 0.95 17.80
N ALA A 50 -23.03 0.99 16.57
CA ALA A 50 -22.85 -0.20 15.77
C ALA A 50 -21.71 -1.08 16.31
N SER A 51 -21.79 -2.38 16.01
CA SER A 51 -20.70 -3.33 16.19
C SER A 51 -20.02 -3.60 14.86
N PHE A 52 -18.74 -3.93 14.92
CA PHE A 52 -17.87 -4.13 13.75
C PHE A 52 -17.32 -5.54 13.78
N LEU A 53 -17.07 -6.09 12.60
CA LEU A 53 -16.30 -7.31 12.42
C LEU A 53 -15.52 -7.22 11.12
N TRP A 54 -14.19 -7.25 11.23
CA TRP A 54 -13.31 -7.28 10.07
C TRP A 54 -12.93 -8.70 9.69
N ILE A 55 -12.98 -9.00 8.41
CA ILE A 55 -12.61 -10.30 7.83
C ILE A 55 -11.64 -10.09 6.65
N PRO A 56 -10.83 -11.10 6.30
CA PRO A 56 -10.75 -12.43 6.86
C PRO A 56 -10.11 -12.46 8.25
N LEU A 57 -10.49 -13.46 9.06
CA LEU A 57 -9.92 -13.74 10.39
C LEU A 57 -8.77 -14.77 10.29
N ASP A 58 -7.93 -14.63 9.29
CA ASP A 58 -6.81 -15.53 9.06
C ASP A 58 -5.68 -15.26 10.06
N GLN A 59 -5.05 -16.32 10.60
CA GLN A 59 -3.93 -16.20 11.57
C GLN A 59 -2.66 -15.56 10.99
N PHE A 60 -2.61 -15.36 9.66
CA PHE A 60 -1.54 -14.64 8.96
C PHE A 60 -1.82 -13.15 8.79
N MET A 61 -2.97 -12.68 9.27
CA MET A 61 -3.39 -11.30 9.16
C MET A 61 -3.15 -10.60 10.50
N TYR A 62 -2.21 -9.66 10.48
CA TYR A 62 -1.89 -8.83 11.64
C TYR A 62 -2.94 -7.74 11.82
N LEU A 63 -4.09 -8.16 12.32
CA LEU A 63 -5.18 -7.27 12.70
C LEU A 63 -5.24 -7.33 14.22
N ASP A 64 -5.01 -6.19 14.87
CA ASP A 64 -4.90 -6.12 16.33
C ASP A 64 -6.24 -6.42 17.03
N ASP A 65 -7.35 -5.88 16.53
CA ASP A 65 -8.70 -6.12 17.05
C ASP A 65 -9.72 -6.11 15.90
N SER A 66 -10.16 -7.30 15.49
CA SER A 66 -11.16 -7.45 14.43
C SER A 66 -12.52 -6.84 14.74
N THR A 67 -12.79 -6.46 15.99
CA THR A 67 -14.05 -5.84 16.43
C THR A 67 -13.95 -4.33 16.62
N SER A 68 -12.77 -3.76 16.43
CA SER A 68 -12.54 -2.31 16.48
C SER A 68 -13.22 -1.59 15.32
N SER A 69 -13.68 -0.35 15.54
CA SER A 69 -14.10 0.53 14.44
C SER A 69 -12.93 1.00 13.58
N SER A 70 -11.70 0.90 14.09
CA SER A 70 -10.48 1.29 13.38
C SER A 70 -9.32 0.41 13.84
N PRO A 71 -9.26 -0.86 13.38
CA PRO A 71 -8.18 -1.76 13.73
C PRO A 71 -6.88 -1.37 13.06
N GLU A 72 -5.77 -1.71 13.72
CA GLU A 72 -4.43 -1.53 13.18
C GLU A 72 -3.97 -2.79 12.44
N ILE A 73 -3.33 -2.61 11.30
CA ILE A 73 -2.72 -3.68 10.50
C ILE A 73 -1.27 -3.35 10.17
N GLU A 74 -0.45 -4.39 9.98
CA GLU A 74 0.88 -4.30 9.36
C GLU A 74 0.82 -4.81 7.92
N LEU A 75 1.32 -4.00 6.96
CA LEU A 75 1.27 -4.31 5.53
C LEU A 75 2.37 -5.30 5.14
N LEU A 76 2.10 -6.60 5.22
CA LEU A 76 3.06 -7.65 4.84
C LEU A 76 2.74 -8.31 3.50
N GLN A 77 1.49 -8.21 3.04
CA GLN A 77 1.05 -8.73 1.74
C GLN A 77 -0.24 -8.04 1.30
N GLN A 78 -0.58 -8.21 0.03
CA GLN A 78 -1.81 -7.66 -0.52
C GLN A 78 -3.02 -8.43 0.00
N TYR A 79 -3.98 -7.70 0.56
CA TYR A 79 -5.25 -8.24 1.02
C TYR A 79 -6.42 -7.29 0.77
N THR A 80 -7.61 -7.88 0.60
CA THR A 80 -8.88 -7.17 0.70
C THR A 80 -9.49 -7.47 2.06
N TYR A 81 -9.66 -6.44 2.88
CA TYR A 81 -10.39 -6.52 4.15
C TYR A 81 -11.82 -6.08 3.92
N THR A 82 -12.77 -6.80 4.51
CA THR A 82 -14.19 -6.43 4.52
C THR A 82 -14.60 -6.08 5.94
N VAL A 83 -15.20 -4.91 6.14
CA VAL A 83 -15.87 -4.58 7.39
C VAL A 83 -17.34 -4.97 7.32
N ILE A 84 -17.81 -5.66 8.33
CA ILE A 84 -19.21 -5.99 8.55
C ILE A 84 -19.71 -5.09 9.68
N VAL A 85 -20.62 -4.17 9.38
CA VAL A 85 -21.20 -3.23 10.33
C VAL A 85 -22.61 -3.68 10.68
N THR A 86 -22.88 -3.89 11.97
CA THR A 86 -24.20 -4.26 12.49
C THR A 86 -24.73 -3.18 13.40
N ASP A 87 -25.88 -2.61 13.08
CA ASP A 87 -26.51 -1.58 13.88
C ASP A 87 -27.28 -2.14 15.09
N THR A 88 -27.85 -1.24 15.92
CA THR A 88 -28.63 -1.60 17.10
C THR A 88 -29.96 -2.30 16.79
N ASN A 89 -30.41 -2.30 15.52
CA ASN A 89 -31.60 -3.00 15.05
C ASN A 89 -31.24 -4.37 14.41
N ASN A 90 -29.98 -4.80 14.47
CA ASN A 90 -29.40 -5.97 13.80
C ASN A 90 -29.46 -5.89 12.27
N CYS A 91 -29.55 -4.69 11.67
CA CYS A 91 -29.34 -4.51 10.24
C CYS A 91 -27.85 -4.52 9.94
N VAL A 92 -27.46 -5.14 8.83
CA VAL A 92 -26.05 -5.37 8.45
C VAL A 92 -25.72 -4.72 7.12
N SER A 93 -24.57 -4.09 7.06
CA SER A 93 -23.93 -3.63 5.80
C SER A 93 -22.45 -3.98 5.79
N THR A 94 -21.86 -4.01 4.61
CA THR A 94 -20.44 -4.32 4.43
C THR A 94 -19.80 -3.32 3.48
N ASP A 95 -18.48 -3.13 3.65
CA ASP A 95 -17.64 -2.40 2.71
C ASP A 95 -16.24 -3.02 2.69
N ASP A 96 -15.50 -2.82 1.59
CA ASP A 96 -14.22 -3.45 1.34
C ASP A 96 -13.12 -2.41 1.17
N ILE A 97 -11.90 -2.75 1.60
CA ILE A 97 -10.69 -1.97 1.38
C ILE A 97 -9.57 -2.88 0.87
N LEU A 98 -8.93 -2.50 -0.23
CA LEU A 98 -7.75 -3.16 -0.75
C LEU A 98 -6.50 -2.56 -0.12
N VAL A 99 -5.65 -3.41 0.45
CA VAL A 99 -4.38 -3.03 1.04
C VAL A 99 -3.26 -3.67 0.23
N THR A 100 -2.37 -2.85 -0.33
CA THR A 100 -1.28 -3.30 -1.18
C THR A 100 0.06 -2.78 -0.64
N PRO A 101 0.97 -3.66 -0.16
CA PRO A 101 2.31 -3.27 0.21
C PRO A 101 3.17 -3.03 -1.03
N ILE A 102 3.96 -1.96 -1.02
CA ILE A 102 5.01 -1.70 -2.00
C ILE A 102 6.32 -2.19 -1.41
N PRO A 103 7.09 -3.03 -2.11
CA PRO A 103 8.39 -3.46 -1.61
C PRO A 103 9.36 -2.28 -1.52
N GLU A 104 10.20 -2.27 -0.48
CA GLU A 104 11.27 -1.31 -0.34
C GLU A 104 12.31 -1.51 -1.46
N ILE A 105 12.87 -0.40 -1.98
CA ILE A 105 14.00 -0.49 -2.88
C ILE A 105 15.25 -0.94 -2.12
N THR A 106 15.97 -1.90 -2.69
CA THR A 106 17.26 -2.34 -2.13
C THR A 106 18.34 -2.27 -3.20
N TYR A 107 19.56 -1.97 -2.76
CA TYR A 107 20.70 -1.79 -3.66
C TYR A 107 22.01 -2.20 -2.98
N PRO A 108 22.94 -2.82 -3.74
CA PRO A 108 24.25 -3.19 -3.18
C PRO A 108 25.13 -1.96 -2.98
N SER A 109 25.99 -2.00 -1.97
CA SER A 109 26.99 -0.96 -1.71
C SER A 109 28.14 -0.93 -2.73
N GLY A 110 28.19 -1.91 -3.66
CA GLY A 110 29.19 -1.97 -4.72
C GLY A 110 28.83 -3.02 -5.78
N PHE A 111 29.50 -2.94 -6.91
CA PHE A 111 29.35 -3.86 -8.02
C PHE A 111 30.66 -3.98 -8.83
N SER A 112 30.77 -5.00 -9.70
CA SER A 112 32.00 -5.34 -10.41
C SER A 112 31.80 -5.41 -11.91
N PRO A 113 31.82 -4.27 -12.66
CA PRO A 113 31.61 -4.24 -14.10
C PRO A 113 32.87 -4.74 -14.84
N ASN A 114 33.08 -6.07 -14.85
CA ASN A 114 34.21 -6.74 -15.47
C ASN A 114 33.83 -7.52 -16.75
N GLY A 115 32.50 -7.62 -17.04
CA GLY A 115 31.98 -8.29 -18.21
C GLY A 115 31.83 -9.82 -18.08
N ASP A 116 31.83 -10.35 -16.85
CA ASP A 116 31.66 -11.79 -16.59
C ASP A 116 30.17 -12.21 -16.49
N GLY A 117 29.26 -11.24 -16.53
CA GLY A 117 27.81 -11.44 -16.42
C GLY A 117 27.28 -11.43 -15.00
N VAL A 118 28.15 -11.21 -14.01
CA VAL A 118 27.77 -11.17 -12.58
C VAL A 118 28.08 -9.78 -11.99
N ASN A 119 27.05 -9.11 -11.49
CA ASN A 119 27.17 -7.77 -10.90
C ASN A 119 27.84 -6.73 -11.83
N ASP A 120 27.66 -6.86 -13.13
CA ASP A 120 28.18 -5.92 -14.14
C ASP A 120 27.44 -4.58 -14.14
N TYR A 121 26.30 -4.53 -13.48
CA TYR A 121 25.44 -3.35 -13.34
C TYR A 121 25.17 -3.07 -11.87
N TRP A 122 25.04 -1.79 -11.55
CA TRP A 122 24.49 -1.43 -10.24
C TRP A 122 22.98 -1.65 -10.28
N THR A 123 22.51 -2.76 -9.72
CA THR A 123 21.09 -3.13 -9.75
C THR A 123 20.41 -2.57 -8.51
N ILE A 124 19.29 -1.89 -8.72
CA ILE A 124 18.39 -1.43 -7.65
C ILE A 124 17.14 -2.31 -7.75
N GLU A 125 16.93 -3.15 -6.75
CA GLU A 125 15.75 -4.02 -6.69
C GLU A 125 14.49 -3.20 -6.42
N ASN A 126 13.36 -3.61 -6.99
CA ASN A 126 12.04 -3.00 -6.86
C ASN A 126 11.94 -1.54 -7.35
N ILE A 127 12.93 -1.02 -8.07
CA ILE A 127 12.91 0.37 -8.59
C ILE A 127 11.89 0.53 -9.73
N ASP A 128 11.52 -0.55 -10.40
CA ASP A 128 10.52 -0.62 -11.45
C ASP A 128 9.09 -0.32 -10.97
N GLU A 129 8.83 -0.43 -9.66
CA GLU A 129 7.59 0.07 -9.03
C GLU A 129 7.48 1.62 -9.06
N PHE A 130 8.56 2.31 -9.42
CA PHE A 130 8.67 3.77 -9.46
C PHE A 130 9.12 4.24 -10.85
N PRO A 131 8.24 4.20 -11.88
CA PRO A 131 8.61 4.48 -13.26
C PRO A 131 9.12 5.90 -13.51
N ASP A 132 8.77 6.86 -12.65
CA ASP A 132 9.20 8.25 -12.73
C ASP A 132 10.43 8.56 -11.85
N CYS A 133 11.04 7.52 -11.23
CA CYS A 133 12.21 7.71 -10.39
C CYS A 133 13.36 8.34 -11.17
N VAL A 134 14.20 9.09 -10.47
CA VAL A 134 15.45 9.64 -11.01
C VAL A 134 16.61 9.05 -10.23
N VAL A 135 17.55 8.46 -10.94
CA VAL A 135 18.81 7.93 -10.38
C VAL A 135 19.98 8.72 -10.95
N GLU A 136 20.77 9.32 -10.08
CA GLU A 136 21.92 10.12 -10.42
C GLU A 136 23.17 9.59 -9.69
N ILE A 137 24.31 9.57 -10.41
CA ILE A 137 25.60 9.14 -9.85
C ILE A 137 26.61 10.27 -10.02
N TYR A 138 27.39 10.50 -8.98
CA TYR A 138 28.36 11.58 -8.88
C TYR A 138 29.74 11.06 -8.48
N ASN A 139 30.79 11.73 -8.95
CA ASN A 139 32.12 11.53 -8.40
C ASN A 139 32.31 12.33 -7.09
N ARG A 140 33.47 12.16 -6.43
CA ARG A 140 33.81 12.82 -5.16
C ARG A 140 33.86 14.36 -5.25
N TRP A 141 33.89 14.93 -6.44
CA TRP A 141 33.93 16.38 -6.65
C TRP A 141 32.55 16.95 -7.01
N GLY A 142 31.49 16.12 -7.01
CA GLY A 142 30.13 16.53 -7.34
C GLY A 142 29.85 16.64 -8.84
N GLU A 143 30.73 16.10 -9.71
CA GLU A 143 30.41 16.02 -11.13
C GLU A 143 29.45 14.85 -11.37
N MET A 144 28.34 15.10 -12.07
CA MET A 144 27.37 14.09 -12.46
C MET A 144 27.95 13.20 -13.56
N LEU A 145 27.97 11.91 -13.31
CA LEU A 145 28.51 10.90 -14.23
C LEU A 145 27.43 10.13 -14.96
N PHE A 146 26.28 9.98 -14.32
CA PHE A 146 25.15 9.22 -14.85
C PHE A 146 23.84 9.82 -14.36
N ARG A 147 22.81 9.76 -15.22
CA ARG A 147 21.43 10.10 -14.87
C ARG A 147 20.47 9.24 -15.68
N SER A 148 19.50 8.64 -15.03
CA SER A 148 18.41 7.88 -15.66
C SER A 148 17.07 8.28 -15.05
N ILE A 149 16.02 8.23 -15.86
CA ILE A 149 14.62 8.32 -15.39
C ILE A 149 14.02 6.94 -15.59
N GLY A 150 13.35 6.41 -14.54
CA GLY A 150 12.79 5.05 -14.51
C GLY A 150 13.83 3.95 -14.32
N TYR A 151 15.11 4.27 -14.41
CA TYR A 151 16.26 3.36 -14.25
C TYR A 151 16.22 2.11 -15.14
N PHE A 152 15.61 2.20 -16.33
CA PHE A 152 15.60 1.13 -17.32
C PHE A 152 17.00 0.81 -17.84
N ASP A 153 17.84 1.86 -18.00
CA ASP A 153 19.25 1.72 -18.31
C ASP A 153 20.06 1.70 -17.02
N LYS A 154 20.43 0.51 -16.57
CA LYS A 154 21.22 0.32 -15.35
C LYS A 154 22.65 0.83 -15.53
N TRP A 155 23.21 1.50 -14.51
CA TRP A 155 24.55 2.03 -14.55
C TRP A 155 25.60 0.91 -14.55
N ARG A 156 26.56 1.00 -15.53
CA ARG A 156 27.63 0.02 -15.74
C ARG A 156 28.99 0.48 -15.23
N GLY A 157 29.04 1.55 -14.45
CA GLY A 157 30.32 2.12 -14.00
C GLY A 157 31.09 2.80 -15.13
N GLU A 158 30.37 3.43 -16.06
CA GLU A 158 30.92 4.15 -17.22
C GLU A 158 30.52 5.62 -17.21
N PHE A 159 31.39 6.45 -17.81
CA PHE A 159 31.11 7.84 -18.13
C PHE A 159 31.56 8.13 -19.56
N ARG A 160 30.66 8.62 -20.41
CA ARG A 160 30.93 8.89 -21.86
C ARG A 160 31.50 7.67 -22.57
N ASN A 161 30.94 6.48 -22.34
CA ASN A 161 31.34 5.20 -22.88
C ASN A 161 32.78 4.78 -22.50
N LYS A 162 33.30 5.27 -21.40
CA LYS A 162 34.60 4.86 -20.85
C LYS A 162 34.44 4.32 -19.46
N PRO A 163 35.04 3.17 -19.14
CA PRO A 163 35.03 2.61 -17.81
C PRO A 163 35.62 3.60 -16.79
N LEU A 164 34.93 3.78 -15.69
CA LEU A 164 35.39 4.57 -14.56
C LEU A 164 36.38 3.77 -13.71
N PRO A 165 37.33 4.43 -13.02
CA PRO A 165 38.26 3.76 -12.13
C PRO A 165 37.54 3.02 -10.98
N VAL A 166 38.20 2.00 -10.43
CA VAL A 166 37.83 1.41 -9.13
C VAL A 166 37.82 2.50 -8.07
N GLY A 167 36.74 2.55 -7.28
CA GLY A 167 36.59 3.57 -6.26
C GLY A 167 35.16 3.82 -5.88
N THR A 168 34.99 4.77 -4.97
CA THR A 168 33.66 5.14 -4.44
C THR A 168 33.08 6.33 -5.18
N TYR A 169 31.82 6.18 -5.54
CA TYR A 169 30.96 7.15 -6.17
C TYR A 169 29.77 7.41 -5.25
N TYR A 170 28.94 8.39 -5.53
CA TYR A 170 27.81 8.78 -4.70
C TYR A 170 26.55 8.80 -5.54
N TYR A 171 25.45 8.30 -4.98
CA TYR A 171 24.18 8.28 -5.66
C TYR A 171 23.15 9.17 -4.97
N ILE A 172 22.22 9.64 -5.77
CA ILE A 172 20.93 10.22 -5.36
C ILE A 172 19.85 9.45 -6.11
N ILE A 173 18.88 8.88 -5.37
CA ILE A 173 17.70 8.23 -5.93
C ILE A 173 16.50 9.00 -5.43
N GLU A 174 15.77 9.65 -6.34
CA GLU A 174 14.49 10.28 -6.08
C GLU A 174 13.40 9.39 -6.67
N LEU A 175 12.48 8.90 -5.85
CA LEU A 175 11.38 8.04 -6.33
C LEU A 175 10.31 8.84 -7.08
N ASN A 176 10.29 10.17 -6.91
CA ASN A 176 9.28 11.09 -7.46
C ASN A 176 7.84 10.67 -7.11
N ASP A 177 7.68 10.14 -5.92
CA ASP A 177 6.43 9.69 -5.37
C ASP A 177 6.15 10.47 -4.07
N THR A 178 4.96 11.05 -3.97
CA THR A 178 4.58 11.90 -2.82
C THR A 178 4.57 11.14 -1.49
N ARG A 179 4.46 9.83 -1.54
CA ARG A 179 4.54 8.93 -0.37
C ARG A 179 5.96 8.81 0.16
N PHE A 180 6.98 9.03 -0.68
CA PHE A 180 8.40 8.89 -0.38
C PHE A 180 9.15 10.19 -0.73
N PRO A 181 8.91 11.28 0.03
CA PRO A 181 9.39 12.61 -0.36
C PRO A 181 10.90 12.80 -0.17
N ASN A 182 11.57 11.91 0.54
CA ASN A 182 13.00 12.04 0.82
C ASN A 182 13.82 11.19 -0.17
N PRO A 183 14.88 11.75 -0.78
CA PRO A 183 15.77 10.99 -1.65
C PRO A 183 16.61 9.99 -0.84
N TYR A 184 16.91 8.86 -1.46
CA TYR A 184 17.92 7.92 -0.97
C TYR A 184 19.29 8.40 -1.45
N THR A 185 20.25 8.52 -0.55
CA THR A 185 21.60 8.98 -0.88
C THR A 185 22.64 8.11 -0.19
N GLY A 186 23.79 7.92 -0.85
CA GLY A 186 24.86 7.14 -0.25
C GLY A 186 26.02 6.86 -1.19
N PRO A 187 26.98 6.06 -0.74
CA PRO A 187 28.11 5.63 -1.55
C PRO A 187 27.80 4.33 -2.31
N VAL A 188 28.35 4.22 -3.53
CA VAL A 188 28.43 2.98 -4.29
C VAL A 188 29.86 2.77 -4.77
N THR A 189 30.38 1.55 -4.66
CA THR A 189 31.78 1.25 -4.96
C THR A 189 31.90 0.40 -6.23
N ILE A 190 32.69 0.86 -7.20
CA ILE A 190 33.14 0.03 -8.33
C ILE A 190 34.31 -0.82 -7.88
N MET A 191 34.18 -2.12 -8.05
CA MET A 191 35.23 -3.14 -7.87
C MET A 191 35.57 -3.79 -9.22
N ARG A 192 36.74 -4.37 -9.37
CA ARG A 192 37.16 -5.17 -10.55
C ARG A 192 38.15 -6.22 -10.14
#